data_375fbfe9182befd1c7c9f3473f7fa034
#
_entry.id   375fbfe9182befd1c7c9f3473f7fa034
#
_cell.length_a   1.000
_cell.length_b   1.000
_cell.length_c   1.000
_cell.angle_alpha   90.00
_cell.angle_beta   90.00
_cell.angle_gamma   90.00
#
_symmetry.space_group_name_H-M   'P 1'
#
loop_
_entity.id
_entity.type
_entity.pdbx_description
1 polymer ?
#
loop_
_entity_poly.entity_id
_entity_poly.type
_entity_poly.pdbx_seq_one_letter_code
_entity_poly.pdbx_strand_id
1 'polypeptide(L)'
;MTPEEIDDLAHLRRARDRIDRDYAQPLDVQAMARTALMSPAHFSRKFRAAYGETPYSYLMTRRIERAKALLRQGTSVTDTCVAIGCTSLGSFSSRFTEIVGVTPSQYRARDHHDLEVLPSCVSMFATRPRRAAVTV
;
A
#
# COMPACT_ATOMS: atom_id res chain seq x y z
N MET A 1 -19.15 -17.44 13.81
CA MET A 1 -18.07 -17.65 12.82
C MET A 1 -17.70 -19.12 12.79
N THR A 2 -17.67 -19.71 11.63
CA THR A 2 -17.34 -21.13 11.48
C THR A 2 -15.84 -21.36 11.60
N PRO A 3 -15.40 -22.60 11.94
CA PRO A 3 -13.96 -22.92 11.93
C PRO A 3 -13.29 -22.63 10.59
N GLU A 4 -14.00 -22.85 9.47
CA GLU A 4 -13.48 -22.59 8.13
C GLU A 4 -13.24 -21.08 7.95
N GLU A 5 -14.14 -20.24 8.39
CA GLU A 5 -13.99 -18.79 8.33
C GLU A 5 -12.82 -18.30 9.18
N ILE A 6 -12.59 -18.93 10.34
CA ILE A 6 -11.46 -18.60 11.19
C ILE A 6 -10.15 -18.97 10.48
N ASP A 7 -10.08 -20.14 9.86
CA ASP A 7 -8.90 -20.57 9.10
C ASP A 7 -8.64 -19.64 7.93
N ASP A 8 -9.69 -19.23 7.20
CA ASP A 8 -9.56 -18.29 6.09
C ASP A 8 -8.98 -16.97 6.56
N LEU A 9 -9.43 -16.44 7.69
CA LEU A 9 -8.90 -15.19 8.24
C LEU A 9 -7.42 -15.32 8.61
N ALA A 10 -7.01 -16.48 9.14
CA ALA A 10 -5.60 -16.72 9.46
C ALA A 10 -4.73 -16.73 8.19
N HIS A 11 -5.24 -17.37 7.11
CA HIS A 11 -4.53 -17.41 5.83
C HIS A 11 -4.47 -16.02 5.18
N LEU A 12 -5.56 -15.26 5.25
CA LEU A 12 -5.60 -13.88 4.73
C LEU A 12 -4.64 -12.96 5.49
N ARG A 13 -4.55 -13.14 6.81
CA ARG A 13 -3.60 -12.37 7.63
C ARG A 13 -2.16 -12.65 7.23
N ARG A 14 -1.81 -13.90 6.94
CA ARG A 14 -0.46 -14.24 6.44
C ARG A 14 -0.15 -13.51 5.15
N ALA A 15 -1.10 -13.47 4.23
CA ALA A 15 -0.92 -12.76 2.97
C ALA A 15 -0.74 -11.26 3.20
N ARG A 16 -1.57 -10.67 4.06
CA ARG A 16 -1.45 -9.26 4.42
C ARG A 16 -0.10 -8.95 5.06
N ASP A 17 0.34 -9.77 6.00
CA ASP A 17 1.64 -9.60 6.66
C ASP A 17 2.79 -9.68 5.66
N ARG A 18 2.67 -10.57 4.66
CA ARG A 18 3.65 -10.66 3.58
C ARG A 18 3.68 -9.37 2.75
N ILE A 19 2.53 -8.80 2.42
CA ILE A 19 2.47 -7.53 1.71
C ILE A 19 3.15 -6.43 2.53
N ASP A 20 2.85 -6.36 3.82
CA ASP A 20 3.43 -5.35 4.71
C ASP A 20 4.95 -5.45 4.80
N ARG A 21 5.48 -6.68 4.74
CA ARG A 21 6.92 -6.93 4.83
C ARG A 21 7.62 -6.78 3.48
N ASP A 22 7.01 -7.33 2.42
CA ASP A 22 7.65 -7.50 1.12
C ASP A 22 7.07 -6.61 0.03
N TYR A 23 6.49 -5.46 0.38
CA TYR A 23 5.80 -4.59 -0.59
C TYR A 23 6.70 -4.13 -1.75
N ALA A 24 8.01 -4.07 -1.53
CA ALA A 24 8.97 -3.66 -2.55
C ALA A 24 9.34 -4.80 -3.51
N GLN A 25 8.88 -6.01 -3.25
CA GLN A 25 9.10 -7.17 -4.10
C GLN A 25 8.01 -7.25 -5.17
N PRO A 26 8.25 -8.00 -6.27
CA PRO A 26 7.23 -8.17 -7.31
C PRO A 26 6.11 -9.10 -6.83
N LEU A 27 5.20 -8.57 -6.05
CA LEU A 27 4.06 -9.31 -5.52
C LEU A 27 2.86 -9.12 -6.44
N ASP A 28 2.50 -10.18 -7.17
CA ASP A 28 1.25 -10.20 -7.93
C ASP A 28 0.18 -10.95 -7.14
N VAL A 29 -1.07 -10.91 -7.63
CA VAL A 29 -2.19 -11.56 -6.97
C VAL A 29 -1.95 -13.06 -6.81
N GLN A 30 -1.32 -13.69 -7.81
CA GLN A 30 -1.03 -15.13 -7.75
C GLN A 30 -0.08 -15.46 -6.60
N ALA A 31 0.98 -14.67 -6.43
CA ALA A 31 1.94 -14.87 -5.34
C ALA A 31 1.29 -14.68 -3.97
N MET A 32 0.45 -13.66 -3.84
CA MET A 32 -0.27 -13.39 -2.59
C MET A 32 -1.29 -14.50 -2.28
N ALA A 33 -2.00 -14.97 -3.31
CA ALA A 33 -2.98 -16.05 -3.16
C ALA A 33 -2.31 -17.35 -2.72
N ARG A 34 -1.12 -17.65 -3.25
CA ARG A 34 -0.35 -18.83 -2.83
C ARG A 34 -0.01 -18.75 -1.34
N THR A 35 0.38 -17.59 -0.85
CA THR A 35 0.64 -17.39 0.58
C THR A 35 -0.60 -17.66 1.43
N ALA A 36 -1.78 -17.31 0.91
CA ALA A 36 -3.04 -17.57 1.60
C ALA A 36 -3.59 -18.98 1.33
N LEU A 37 -2.90 -19.80 0.55
CA LEU A 37 -3.35 -21.17 0.18
C LEU A 37 -4.72 -21.14 -0.51
N MET A 38 -4.96 -20.16 -1.35
CA MET A 38 -6.22 -19.94 -2.07
C MET A 38 -5.96 -19.73 -3.56
N SER A 39 -6.97 -19.98 -4.38
CA SER A 39 -6.94 -19.56 -5.78
C SER A 39 -6.98 -18.04 -5.87
N PRO A 40 -6.45 -17.43 -6.94
CA PRO A 40 -6.46 -15.97 -7.07
C PRO A 40 -7.84 -15.33 -6.94
N ALA A 41 -8.86 -15.92 -7.60
CA ALA A 41 -10.22 -15.39 -7.54
C ALA A 41 -10.83 -15.48 -6.14
N HIS A 42 -10.66 -16.62 -5.49
CA HIS A 42 -11.15 -16.85 -4.13
C HIS A 42 -10.44 -15.90 -3.14
N PHE A 43 -9.12 -15.80 -3.28
CA PHE A 43 -8.31 -14.90 -2.46
C PHE A 43 -8.76 -13.45 -2.57
N SER A 44 -8.94 -12.96 -3.80
CA SER A 44 -9.35 -11.57 -4.02
C SER A 44 -10.70 -11.26 -3.37
N ARG A 45 -11.68 -12.16 -3.50
CA ARG A 45 -12.99 -11.98 -2.89
C ARG A 45 -12.91 -11.99 -1.36
N LYS A 46 -12.20 -12.97 -0.82
CA LYS A 46 -12.08 -13.13 0.65
C LYS A 46 -11.29 -11.99 1.28
N PHE A 47 -10.22 -11.56 0.62
CA PHE A 47 -9.40 -10.44 1.10
C PHE A 47 -10.23 -9.16 1.15
N ARG A 48 -10.97 -8.87 0.07
CA ARG A 48 -11.82 -7.69 0.01
C ARG A 48 -12.92 -7.75 1.07
N ALA A 49 -13.53 -8.90 1.29
CA ALA A 49 -14.55 -9.06 2.32
C ALA A 49 -13.98 -8.82 3.72
N ALA A 50 -12.75 -9.29 3.98
CA ALA A 50 -12.14 -9.17 5.30
C ALA A 50 -11.57 -7.77 5.57
N TYR A 51 -10.96 -7.14 4.55
CA TYR A 51 -10.21 -5.89 4.75
C TYR A 51 -10.77 -4.69 4.00
N GLY A 52 -11.86 -4.85 3.28
CA GLY A 52 -12.54 -3.74 2.62
C GLY A 52 -11.89 -3.26 1.33
N GLU A 53 -10.81 -3.86 0.87
CA GLU A 53 -10.13 -3.49 -0.36
C GLU A 53 -9.46 -4.69 -1.01
N THR A 54 -9.19 -4.56 -2.31
CA THR A 54 -8.53 -5.64 -3.04
C THR A 54 -7.09 -5.80 -2.59
N PRO A 55 -6.48 -7.00 -2.78
CA PRO A 55 -5.06 -7.18 -2.46
C PRO A 55 -4.16 -6.18 -3.18
N TYR A 56 -4.42 -5.91 -4.45
CA TYR A 56 -3.63 -4.95 -5.22
C TYR A 56 -3.74 -3.55 -4.66
N SER A 57 -4.96 -3.11 -4.33
CA SER A 57 -5.18 -1.80 -3.72
C SER A 57 -4.43 -1.67 -2.39
N TYR A 58 -4.46 -2.70 -1.57
CA TYR A 58 -3.73 -2.73 -0.31
C TYR A 58 -2.21 -2.61 -0.54
N LEU A 59 -1.67 -3.39 -1.50
CA LEU A 59 -0.25 -3.31 -1.86
C LEU A 59 0.14 -1.91 -2.31
N MET A 60 -0.65 -1.31 -3.18
CA MET A 60 -0.36 0.03 -3.70
C MET A 60 -0.42 1.08 -2.59
N THR A 61 -1.38 0.97 -1.68
CA THR A 61 -1.46 1.87 -0.53
C THR A 61 -0.20 1.79 0.32
N ARG A 62 0.29 0.58 0.59
CA ARG A 62 1.53 0.38 1.34
C ARG A 62 2.73 1.01 0.63
N ARG A 63 2.82 0.81 -0.68
CA ARG A 63 3.88 1.41 -1.49
C ARG A 63 3.83 2.93 -1.45
N ILE A 64 2.63 3.50 -1.57
CA ILE A 64 2.46 4.97 -1.54
C ILE A 64 2.78 5.54 -0.16
N GLU A 65 2.42 4.87 0.92
CA GLU A 65 2.80 5.29 2.27
C GLU A 65 4.31 5.37 2.42
N ARG A 66 5.03 4.37 1.93
CA ARG A 66 6.49 4.37 1.97
C ARG A 66 7.07 5.45 1.06
N ALA A 67 6.47 5.65 -0.12
CA ALA A 67 6.90 6.71 -1.03
C ALA A 67 6.80 8.08 -0.37
N LYS A 68 5.71 8.34 0.34
CA LYS A 68 5.53 9.62 1.06
C LYS A 68 6.65 9.83 2.07
N ALA A 69 7.00 8.80 2.83
CA ALA A 69 8.09 8.89 3.80
C ALA A 69 9.43 9.22 3.12
N LEU A 70 9.75 8.54 2.02
CA LEU A 70 10.99 8.77 1.28
C LEU A 70 11.05 10.18 0.68
N LEU A 71 9.95 10.63 0.10
CA LEU A 71 9.87 11.96 -0.50
C LEU A 71 10.01 13.06 0.55
N ARG A 72 9.43 12.86 1.74
CA ARG A 72 9.60 13.81 2.85
C ARG A 72 11.07 13.93 3.28
N GLN A 73 11.83 12.84 3.16
CA GLN A 73 13.25 12.81 3.49
C GLN A 73 14.12 13.41 2.38
N GLY A 74 13.52 13.79 1.25
CA GLY A 74 14.24 14.40 0.15
C GLY A 74 14.71 13.42 -0.92
N THR A 75 14.33 12.15 -0.85
CA THR A 75 14.66 11.16 -1.87
C THR A 75 14.06 11.59 -3.20
N SER A 76 14.80 11.41 -4.30
CA SER A 76 14.30 11.77 -5.63
C SER A 76 13.06 10.95 -5.99
N VAL A 77 12.25 11.46 -6.91
CA VAL A 77 11.06 10.75 -7.38
C VAL A 77 11.44 9.42 -8.03
N THR A 78 12.48 9.42 -8.84
CA THR A 78 12.94 8.20 -9.52
C THR A 78 13.44 7.15 -8.51
N ASP A 79 14.25 7.56 -7.56
CA ASP A 79 14.78 6.64 -6.55
C ASP A 79 13.66 6.11 -5.65
N THR A 80 12.69 6.95 -5.34
CA THR A 80 11.50 6.54 -4.58
C THR A 80 10.73 5.46 -5.32
N CYS A 81 10.48 5.67 -6.62
CA CYS A 81 9.77 4.70 -7.46
C CYS A 81 10.46 3.33 -7.42
N VAL A 82 11.77 3.31 -7.57
CA VAL A 82 12.55 2.07 -7.53
C VAL A 82 12.48 1.43 -6.14
N ALA A 83 12.66 2.23 -5.10
CA ALA A 83 12.71 1.73 -3.72
C ALA A 83 11.43 1.06 -3.26
N ILE A 84 10.28 1.48 -3.79
CA ILE A 84 8.99 0.90 -3.41
C ILE A 84 8.55 -0.26 -4.31
N GLY A 85 9.39 -0.64 -5.28
CA GLY A 85 9.10 -1.78 -6.15
C GLY A 85 8.23 -1.47 -7.36
N CYS A 86 8.03 -0.21 -7.70
CA CYS A 86 7.32 0.17 -8.92
C CYS A 86 8.28 0.11 -10.10
N THR A 87 7.80 -0.42 -11.23
CA THR A 87 8.62 -0.60 -12.42
C THR A 87 8.44 0.51 -13.45
N SER A 88 7.39 1.32 -13.31
CA SER A 88 7.08 2.40 -14.25
C SER A 88 6.92 3.70 -13.49
N LEU A 89 7.77 4.67 -13.83
CA LEU A 89 7.70 6.00 -13.21
C LEU A 89 6.37 6.70 -13.51
N GLY A 90 5.86 6.56 -14.73
CA GLY A 90 4.58 7.15 -15.11
C GLY A 90 3.41 6.56 -14.35
N SER A 91 3.38 5.24 -14.22
CA SER A 91 2.35 4.55 -13.44
C SER A 91 2.40 4.93 -11.96
N PHE A 92 3.61 5.02 -11.41
CA PHE A 92 3.81 5.46 -10.03
C PHE A 92 3.28 6.87 -9.83
N SER A 93 3.67 7.81 -10.70
CA SER A 93 3.23 9.21 -10.60
C SER A 93 1.73 9.34 -10.69
N SER A 94 1.09 8.62 -11.61
CA SER A 94 -0.37 8.64 -11.77
C SER A 94 -1.08 8.10 -10.53
N ARG A 95 -0.60 6.99 -10.01
CA ARG A 95 -1.18 6.37 -8.81
C ARG A 95 -1.00 7.24 -7.58
N PHE A 96 0.21 7.78 -7.42
CA PHE A 96 0.50 8.69 -6.31
C PHE A 96 -0.44 9.89 -6.34
N THR A 97 -0.58 10.52 -7.51
CA THR A 97 -1.45 11.69 -7.66
C THR A 97 -2.91 11.34 -7.38
N GLU A 98 -3.36 10.18 -7.84
CA GLU A 98 -4.73 9.70 -7.59
C GLU A 98 -5.01 9.54 -6.11
N ILE A 99 -4.06 8.97 -5.36
CA ILE A 99 -4.24 8.65 -3.95
C ILE A 99 -3.97 9.87 -3.07
N VAL A 100 -2.92 10.62 -3.34
CA VAL A 100 -2.44 11.71 -2.48
C VAL A 100 -3.03 13.07 -2.85
N GLY A 101 -3.39 13.26 -4.12
CA GLY A 101 -3.98 14.50 -4.59
C GLY A 101 -2.99 15.49 -5.20
N VAL A 102 -1.69 15.22 -5.11
CA VAL A 102 -0.64 16.04 -5.74
C VAL A 102 0.41 15.10 -6.32
N THR A 103 1.22 15.62 -7.25
CA THR A 103 2.28 14.82 -7.86
C THR A 103 3.38 14.49 -6.86
N PRO A 104 4.17 13.42 -7.10
CA PRO A 104 5.32 13.13 -6.24
C PRO A 104 6.29 14.30 -6.11
N SER A 105 6.55 15.01 -7.21
CA SER A 105 7.46 16.19 -7.19
C SER A 105 6.90 17.32 -6.33
N GLN A 106 5.61 17.59 -6.45
CA GLN A 106 4.95 18.62 -5.64
C GLN A 106 4.95 18.23 -4.17
N TYR A 107 4.71 16.95 -3.88
CA TYR A 107 4.72 16.46 -2.50
C TYR A 107 6.12 16.58 -1.90
N ARG A 108 7.14 16.19 -2.65
CA ARG A 108 8.54 16.27 -2.21
C ARG A 108 8.94 17.72 -1.89
N ALA A 109 8.44 18.68 -2.65
CA ALA A 109 8.78 20.09 -2.47
C ALA A 109 8.08 20.76 -1.28
N ARG A 110 7.07 20.11 -0.69
CA ARG A 110 6.37 20.67 0.45
C ARG A 110 7.24 20.71 1.71
N ASP A 111 6.91 21.64 2.60
CA ASP A 111 7.51 21.67 3.93
C ASP A 111 6.82 20.63 4.80
N HIS A 112 7.59 19.67 5.29
CA HIS A 112 7.09 18.60 6.14
C HIS A 112 7.63 18.69 7.57
N HIS A 113 8.17 19.84 7.96
CA HIS A 113 8.81 20.03 9.26
C HIS A 113 7.91 19.58 10.42
N ASP A 114 6.65 19.95 10.39
CA ASP A 114 5.70 19.61 11.45
C ASP A 114 5.49 18.11 11.57
N LEU A 115 5.52 17.39 10.44
CA LEU A 115 5.38 15.94 10.43
C LEU A 115 6.64 15.24 10.93
N GLU A 116 7.80 15.83 10.71
CA GLU A 116 9.07 15.24 11.10
C GLU A 116 9.24 15.14 12.62
N VAL A 117 8.55 15.98 13.38
CA VAL A 117 8.62 15.96 14.84
C VAL A 117 7.63 14.98 15.46
N LEU A 118 6.81 14.31 14.66
CA LEU A 118 5.85 13.33 15.16
C LEU A 118 6.49 11.94 15.22
N PRO A 119 6.07 11.09 16.19
CA PRO A 119 6.48 9.69 16.16
C PRO A 119 6.08 9.02 14.85
N SER A 120 6.88 8.06 14.40
CA SER A 120 6.65 7.39 13.12
C SER A 120 5.23 6.85 12.96
N CYS A 121 4.69 6.24 14.00
CA CYS A 121 3.34 5.68 13.94
C CYS A 121 2.28 6.75 13.75
N VAL A 122 2.42 7.91 14.41
CA VAL A 122 1.49 9.03 14.26
C VAL A 122 1.64 9.65 12.87
N SER A 123 2.86 9.80 12.40
CA SER A 123 3.13 10.31 11.06
C SER A 123 2.50 9.42 10.00
N MET A 124 2.56 8.10 10.17
CA MET A 124 1.92 7.16 9.26
C MET A 124 0.42 7.39 9.17
N PHE A 125 -0.26 7.54 10.31
CA PHE A 125 -1.70 7.80 10.31
C PHE A 125 -2.04 9.15 9.69
N ALA A 126 -1.27 10.17 10.00
CA ALA A 126 -1.50 11.52 9.49
C ALA A 126 -1.35 11.61 7.97
N THR A 127 -0.52 10.74 7.38
CA THR A 127 -0.21 10.79 5.95
C THR A 127 -0.82 9.64 5.16
N ARG A 128 -1.55 8.73 5.81
CA ARG A 128 -2.15 7.58 5.15
C ARG A 128 -3.17 8.04 4.11
N PRO A 129 -3.09 7.56 2.87
CA PRO A 129 -4.07 7.92 1.85
C PRO A 129 -5.47 7.50 2.30
N ARG A 130 -6.39 8.42 2.29
CA ARG A 130 -7.77 8.09 2.54
C ARG A 130 -8.36 7.49 1.29
N ARG A 131 -9.04 6.40 1.47
CA ARG A 131 -9.75 5.84 0.40
C ARG A 131 -10.79 6.80 0.01
N ALA A 132 -10.54 7.34 -1.05
CA ALA A 132 -11.31 8.25 -1.63
C ALA A 132 -12.68 8.07 -1.35
N ALA A 133 -12.96 8.56 -0.48
CA ALA A 133 -14.16 8.69 -0.26
C ALA A 133 -14.89 8.12 -1.30
N VAL A 134 -14.50 7.23 -1.64
CA VAL A 134 -15.11 6.61 -2.38
C VAL A 134 -16.35 7.14 -2.57
N THR A 135 -16.41 7.95 -2.85
CA THR A 135 -17.37 8.53 -3.17
C THR A 135 -18.18 7.96 -3.87
N VAL A 136 -18.62 7.70 -3.71
CA VAL A 136 -19.46 7.57 -4.37
C VAL A 136 -20.07 7.69 -4.73
#